data_4a0417240e18732bdf25a26b93e3739e
#
_entry.id   4a0417240e18732bdf25a26b93e3739e
#
_cell.length_a   1.000
_cell.length_b   1.000
_cell.length_c   1.000
_cell.angle_alpha   90.00
_cell.angle_beta   90.00
_cell.angle_gamma   90.00
#
_symmetry.space_group_name_H-M   'P 1'
#
loop_
_entity.id
_entity.type
_entity.pdbx_description
1 polymer ?
#
loop_
_entity_poly.entity_id
_entity_poly.type
_entity_poly.pdbx_seq_one_letter_code
_entity_poly.pdbx_strand_id
1 'polypeptide(L)'
;MVELHAYQKQAVLFALHAFRTHGGAGLFLDMGLGKTLTTIAILDVMHRLHPDWRFLIVAPKTVAVNTWPAELAKWRQSHTLDWAVACGVKSNAKQRREALAQQATVTIINQENLGWLDRELAQWPWDGIVLDELSGYKDPSSNRFRILKRRRQDRTHAPKHPGHGRPVQWVLGLTGTPAAKGLMDLWAQCRLLDTTGALETTLTRYRETYFTPGRRNGHVVYEWRARPGAFDRIMRRIEPFCLTMLAREQLQGLPDKPLIIDHWVEMPEQTRREYERFKHERWLELAGRQVTAVNAGVLAGKLVQFTSGCLYPDEDSVDGRVIHYDAAKLDVFDRIMAESQGEQILVFYQLRDELDRLRAKYGKRVRTVDEPGIVDAWNRGEVPVLAAHPAQAKFGLNLQHAGHIIVWLNLTWSLEDWAQANARLDRQGQTRIVQIHRIVTRDSVDERKLDVLSGRAVLADAVMGELKHTTVSAD
;
A
#
# COMPACT_ATOMS: atom_id res chain seq x y z
N MET A 1 -24.04 14.94 -14.03
CA MET A 1 -22.68 14.90 -14.63
C MET A 1 -21.68 15.00 -13.49
N VAL A 2 -20.92 13.96 -13.20
CA VAL A 2 -19.86 14.10 -12.18
C VAL A 2 -18.71 14.84 -12.83
N GLU A 3 -18.55 16.09 -12.47
CA GLU A 3 -17.40 16.91 -12.87
C GLU A 3 -16.18 16.55 -12.02
N LEU A 4 -14.99 16.63 -12.61
CA LEU A 4 -13.75 16.53 -11.85
C LEU A 4 -13.69 17.72 -10.87
N HIS A 5 -13.31 17.43 -9.64
CA HIS A 5 -12.96 18.46 -8.66
C HIS A 5 -11.79 19.33 -9.15
N ALA A 6 -11.68 20.55 -8.65
CA ALA A 6 -10.59 21.47 -9.04
C ALA A 6 -9.20 20.83 -8.87
N TYR A 7 -8.96 20.17 -7.75
CA TYR A 7 -7.70 19.48 -7.48
C TYR A 7 -7.43 18.30 -8.44
N GLN A 8 -8.48 17.60 -8.91
CA GLN A 8 -8.34 16.55 -9.91
C GLN A 8 -7.97 17.12 -11.28
N LYS A 9 -8.59 18.25 -11.68
CA LYS A 9 -8.22 18.97 -12.90
C LYS A 9 -6.75 19.42 -12.84
N GLN A 10 -6.32 19.96 -11.70
CA GLN A 10 -4.92 20.32 -11.45
C GLN A 10 -3.99 19.10 -11.59
N ALA A 11 -4.34 17.95 -11.00
CA ALA A 11 -3.54 16.73 -11.11
C ALA A 11 -3.44 16.20 -12.55
N VAL A 12 -4.52 16.31 -13.35
CA VAL A 12 -4.48 15.99 -14.78
C VAL A 12 -3.48 16.88 -15.52
N LEU A 13 -3.59 18.22 -15.37
CA LEU A 13 -2.70 19.17 -16.03
C LEU A 13 -1.23 18.96 -15.63
N PHE A 14 -0.98 18.76 -14.35
CA PHE A 14 0.34 18.43 -13.83
C PHE A 14 0.93 17.16 -14.47
N ALA A 15 0.14 16.08 -14.54
CA ALA A 15 0.60 14.83 -15.12
C ALA A 15 0.95 14.99 -16.61
N LEU A 16 0.12 15.69 -17.38
CA LEU A 16 0.37 15.97 -18.80
C LEU A 16 1.64 16.79 -19.01
N HIS A 17 1.89 17.78 -18.16
CA HIS A 17 3.14 18.57 -18.19
C HIS A 17 4.34 17.70 -17.86
N ALA A 18 4.28 16.91 -16.77
CA ALA A 18 5.36 16.01 -16.34
C ALA A 18 5.67 14.92 -17.37
N PHE A 19 4.68 14.42 -18.11
CA PHE A 19 4.91 13.47 -19.21
C PHE A 19 5.79 14.06 -20.30
N ARG A 20 5.61 15.33 -20.61
CA ARG A 20 6.38 16.03 -21.64
C ARG A 20 7.82 16.35 -21.18
N THR A 21 8.00 16.74 -19.94
CA THR A 21 9.26 17.24 -19.39
C THR A 21 10.14 16.11 -18.81
N HIS A 22 9.53 15.14 -18.13
CA HIS A 22 10.24 14.08 -17.40
C HIS A 22 9.94 12.68 -17.95
N GLY A 23 8.94 12.57 -18.83
CA GLY A 23 8.48 11.30 -19.37
C GLY A 23 7.58 10.52 -18.41
N GLY A 24 7.17 11.06 -17.27
CA GLY A 24 6.23 10.45 -16.36
C GLY A 24 5.90 11.33 -15.18
N ALA A 25 4.88 10.92 -14.41
CA ALA A 25 4.38 11.65 -13.26
C ALA A 25 4.11 10.73 -12.07
N GLY A 26 4.35 11.21 -10.86
CA GLY A 26 3.90 10.62 -9.60
C GLY A 26 2.71 11.40 -9.05
N LEU A 27 1.58 10.75 -8.87
CA LEU A 27 0.44 11.33 -8.15
C LEU A 27 0.40 10.72 -6.74
N PHE A 28 0.99 11.43 -5.79
CA PHE A 28 1.03 11.08 -4.37
C PHE A 28 -0.19 11.67 -3.68
N LEU A 29 -1.35 11.13 -4.02
CA LEU A 29 -2.63 11.61 -3.54
C LEU A 29 -3.10 10.76 -2.37
N ASP A 30 -3.60 11.40 -1.34
CA ASP A 30 -4.20 10.71 -0.20
C ASP A 30 -5.33 9.77 -0.64
N MET A 31 -5.69 8.86 0.24
CA MET A 31 -6.82 7.96 0.00
C MET A 31 -8.12 8.77 -0.02
N GLY A 32 -9.01 8.40 -0.93
CA GLY A 32 -10.28 9.12 -1.11
C GLY A 32 -10.23 10.29 -2.10
N LEU A 33 -9.07 10.76 -2.56
CA LEU A 33 -8.96 11.83 -3.55
C LEU A 33 -9.26 11.39 -5.00
N GLY A 34 -9.79 10.20 -5.20
CA GLY A 34 -10.26 9.75 -6.52
C GLY A 34 -9.15 9.53 -7.55
N LYS A 35 -8.01 8.96 -7.13
CA LYS A 35 -6.87 8.60 -8.01
C LYS A 35 -7.32 7.91 -9.29
N THR A 36 -8.24 6.95 -9.18
CA THR A 36 -8.75 6.18 -10.32
C THR A 36 -9.47 7.05 -11.34
N LEU A 37 -10.39 7.91 -10.90
CA LEU A 37 -11.11 8.83 -11.79
C LEU A 37 -10.16 9.84 -12.44
N THR A 38 -9.22 10.41 -11.67
CA THR A 38 -8.18 11.31 -12.19
C THR A 38 -7.36 10.63 -13.28
N THR A 39 -6.98 9.36 -13.05
CA THR A 39 -6.23 8.56 -14.04
C THR A 39 -7.05 8.28 -15.29
N ILE A 40 -8.33 7.91 -15.16
CA ILE A 40 -9.23 7.72 -16.30
C ILE A 40 -9.32 9.00 -17.12
N ALA A 41 -9.43 10.17 -16.48
CA ALA A 41 -9.43 11.45 -17.19
C ALA A 41 -8.11 11.73 -17.93
N ILE A 42 -6.96 11.37 -17.34
CA ILE A 42 -5.65 11.46 -18.01
C ILE A 42 -5.62 10.53 -19.24
N LEU A 43 -6.08 9.30 -19.12
CA LEU A 43 -6.12 8.33 -20.22
C LEU A 43 -7.04 8.80 -21.34
N ASP A 44 -8.23 9.36 -21.03
CA ASP A 44 -9.13 9.93 -22.01
C ASP A 44 -8.50 11.10 -22.78
N VAL A 45 -7.84 12.02 -22.08
CA VAL A 45 -7.11 13.12 -22.72
C VAL A 45 -6.00 12.60 -23.62
N MET A 46 -5.19 11.65 -23.14
CA MET A 46 -4.09 11.07 -23.91
C MET A 46 -4.59 10.31 -25.16
N HIS A 47 -5.69 9.58 -25.04
CA HIS A 47 -6.29 8.88 -26.17
C HIS A 47 -6.85 9.84 -27.22
N ARG A 48 -7.46 10.96 -26.81
CA ARG A 48 -7.93 12.00 -27.75
C ARG A 48 -6.79 12.72 -28.48
N LEU A 49 -5.66 12.92 -27.78
CA LEU A 49 -4.46 13.52 -28.39
C LEU A 49 -3.73 12.53 -29.30
N HIS A 50 -3.79 11.24 -28.98
CA HIS A 50 -3.10 10.15 -29.66
C HIS A 50 -4.03 8.93 -29.78
N PRO A 51 -4.95 8.89 -30.78
CA PRO A 51 -5.95 7.82 -30.90
C PRO A 51 -5.38 6.41 -31.08
N ASP A 52 -4.16 6.29 -31.62
CA ASP A 52 -3.47 5.02 -31.84
C ASP A 52 -2.70 4.52 -30.62
N TRP A 53 -2.64 5.33 -29.53
CA TRP A 53 -1.91 4.94 -28.33
C TRP A 53 -2.70 3.98 -27.47
N ARG A 54 -1.97 3.03 -26.90
CA ARG A 54 -2.49 2.04 -25.96
C ARG A 54 -1.86 2.20 -24.59
N PHE A 55 -2.60 1.80 -23.57
CA PHE A 55 -2.21 1.98 -22.19
C PHE A 55 -2.26 0.68 -21.41
N LEU A 56 -1.27 0.47 -20.54
CA LEU A 56 -1.21 -0.65 -19.62
C LEU A 56 -1.45 -0.17 -18.20
N ILE A 57 -2.45 -0.70 -17.51
CA ILE A 57 -2.66 -0.50 -16.08
C ILE A 57 -2.12 -1.73 -15.35
N VAL A 58 -1.16 -1.50 -14.46
CA VAL A 58 -0.58 -2.53 -13.59
C VAL A 58 -1.00 -2.22 -12.16
N ALA A 59 -1.81 -3.09 -11.56
CA ALA A 59 -2.41 -2.87 -10.24
C ALA A 59 -2.28 -4.11 -9.34
N PRO A 60 -2.51 -4.00 -8.02
CA PRO A 60 -2.71 -5.15 -7.15
C PRO A 60 -3.85 -6.03 -7.66
N LYS A 61 -3.73 -7.36 -7.49
CA LYS A 61 -4.63 -8.35 -8.13
C LYS A 61 -6.12 -8.03 -7.98
N THR A 62 -6.59 -7.75 -6.77
CA THR A 62 -8.02 -7.49 -6.52
C THR A 62 -8.47 -6.15 -7.14
N VAL A 63 -7.61 -5.16 -7.12
CA VAL A 63 -7.86 -3.85 -7.75
C VAL A 63 -7.92 -3.98 -9.27
N ALA A 64 -7.02 -4.77 -9.87
CA ALA A 64 -6.99 -5.05 -11.30
C ALA A 64 -8.23 -5.80 -11.79
N VAL A 65 -8.75 -6.75 -10.98
CA VAL A 65 -9.90 -7.58 -11.36
C VAL A 65 -11.23 -6.90 -11.10
N ASN A 66 -11.36 -6.16 -10.00
CA ASN A 66 -12.65 -5.65 -9.53
C ASN A 66 -12.77 -4.13 -9.68
N THR A 67 -11.82 -3.36 -9.16
CA THR A 67 -11.95 -1.91 -9.05
C THR A 67 -11.81 -1.22 -10.40
N TRP A 68 -10.75 -1.49 -11.15
CA TRP A 68 -10.52 -0.84 -12.43
C TRP A 68 -11.62 -1.08 -13.45
N PRO A 69 -12.11 -2.33 -13.67
CA PRO A 69 -13.22 -2.57 -14.60
C PRO A 69 -14.51 -1.87 -14.17
N ALA A 70 -14.83 -1.89 -12.86
CA ALA A 70 -16.02 -1.23 -12.33
C ALA A 70 -15.97 0.30 -12.50
N GLU A 71 -14.81 0.90 -12.24
CA GLU A 71 -14.61 2.35 -12.41
C GLU A 71 -14.61 2.75 -13.89
N LEU A 72 -13.98 1.99 -14.77
CA LEU A 72 -14.05 2.23 -16.22
C LEU A 72 -15.48 2.12 -16.76
N ALA A 73 -16.28 1.18 -16.27
CA ALA A 73 -17.68 1.06 -16.67
C ALA A 73 -18.57 2.21 -16.14
N LYS A 74 -18.19 2.80 -14.99
CA LYS A 74 -19.01 3.80 -14.28
C LYS A 74 -18.89 5.20 -14.84
N TRP A 75 -17.67 5.61 -15.25
CA TRP A 75 -17.40 7.02 -15.51
C TRP A 75 -17.54 7.41 -16.98
N ARG A 76 -18.16 8.57 -17.26
CA ARG A 76 -18.32 9.09 -18.62
C ARG A 76 -17.01 9.32 -19.35
N GLN A 77 -15.96 9.70 -18.63
CA GLN A 77 -14.62 9.94 -19.17
C GLN A 77 -13.98 8.68 -19.77
N SER A 78 -14.49 7.50 -19.48
CA SER A 78 -14.02 6.23 -20.03
C SER A 78 -14.80 5.75 -21.27
N HIS A 79 -15.85 6.45 -21.70
CA HIS A 79 -16.69 5.99 -22.80
C HIS A 79 -15.97 5.91 -24.16
N THR A 80 -14.83 6.58 -24.29
CA THR A 80 -13.96 6.49 -25.48
C THR A 80 -12.90 5.42 -25.37
N LEU A 81 -12.76 4.81 -24.18
CA LEU A 81 -11.74 3.83 -23.86
C LEU A 81 -12.36 2.43 -23.77
N ASP A 82 -12.04 1.57 -24.70
CA ASP A 82 -12.29 0.13 -24.53
C ASP A 82 -11.19 -0.51 -23.69
N TRP A 83 -11.52 -1.57 -22.96
CA TRP A 83 -10.56 -2.20 -22.04
C TRP A 83 -10.65 -3.72 -22.05
N ALA A 84 -9.50 -4.36 -21.76
CA ALA A 84 -9.40 -5.81 -21.57
C ALA A 84 -8.66 -6.13 -20.27
N VAL A 85 -9.16 -7.15 -19.54
CA VAL A 85 -8.59 -7.58 -18.27
C VAL A 85 -7.77 -8.86 -18.46
N ALA A 86 -6.44 -8.72 -18.48
CA ALA A 86 -5.49 -9.83 -18.66
C ALA A 86 -5.08 -10.45 -17.32
N CYS A 87 -6.02 -10.57 -16.36
CA CYS A 87 -5.83 -11.22 -15.07
C CYS A 87 -7.15 -11.73 -14.53
N GLY A 88 -7.13 -12.52 -13.44
CA GLY A 88 -8.34 -13.05 -12.79
C GLY A 88 -8.01 -13.93 -11.60
N VAL A 89 -9.01 -14.25 -10.78
CA VAL A 89 -8.84 -15.06 -9.57
C VAL A 89 -8.31 -16.46 -9.92
N LYS A 90 -8.78 -17.04 -11.04
CA LYS A 90 -8.36 -18.35 -11.57
C LYS A 90 -7.94 -18.26 -13.04
N SER A 91 -7.53 -17.08 -13.54
CA SER A 91 -7.16 -16.95 -14.97
C SER A 91 -5.92 -17.78 -15.30
N ASN A 92 -6.05 -18.61 -16.31
CA ASN A 92 -4.93 -19.34 -16.90
C ASN A 92 -4.23 -18.52 -18.00
N ALA A 93 -3.11 -19.02 -18.51
CA ALA A 93 -2.36 -18.34 -19.57
C ALA A 93 -3.19 -18.13 -20.85
N LYS A 94 -4.11 -19.05 -21.19
CA LYS A 94 -4.97 -18.95 -22.38
C LYS A 94 -5.89 -17.73 -22.29
N GLN A 95 -6.61 -17.58 -21.17
CA GLN A 95 -7.50 -16.42 -20.94
C GLN A 95 -6.76 -15.08 -20.97
N ARG A 96 -5.54 -15.04 -20.44
CA ARG A 96 -4.71 -13.83 -20.52
C ARG A 96 -4.30 -13.49 -21.94
N ARG A 97 -3.94 -14.51 -22.77
CA ARG A 97 -3.64 -14.31 -24.20
C ARG A 97 -4.86 -13.83 -24.97
N GLU A 98 -6.04 -14.39 -24.71
CA GLU A 98 -7.31 -13.96 -25.31
C GLU A 98 -7.61 -12.48 -24.99
N ALA A 99 -7.36 -12.03 -23.75
CA ALA A 99 -7.50 -10.64 -23.38
C ALA A 99 -6.48 -9.73 -24.10
N LEU A 100 -5.23 -10.16 -24.23
CA LEU A 100 -4.21 -9.41 -24.98
C LEU A 100 -4.51 -9.34 -26.47
N ALA A 101 -5.10 -10.40 -27.05
CA ALA A 101 -5.48 -10.45 -28.46
C ALA A 101 -6.59 -9.47 -28.84
N GLN A 102 -7.38 -8.98 -27.88
CA GLN A 102 -8.40 -7.95 -28.11
C GLN A 102 -7.79 -6.61 -28.53
N GLN A 103 -6.52 -6.39 -28.21
CA GLN A 103 -5.78 -5.16 -28.54
C GLN A 103 -6.49 -3.88 -28.07
N ALA A 104 -7.20 -3.96 -26.94
CA ALA A 104 -7.96 -2.85 -26.39
C ALA A 104 -7.07 -1.63 -26.08
N THR A 105 -7.65 -0.44 -26.09
CA THR A 105 -6.99 0.82 -25.74
C THR A 105 -6.36 0.76 -24.35
N VAL A 106 -7.07 0.13 -23.40
CA VAL A 106 -6.58 -0.07 -22.02
C VAL A 106 -6.47 -1.56 -21.72
N THR A 107 -5.27 -2.02 -21.38
CA THR A 107 -5.06 -3.38 -20.88
C THR A 107 -4.81 -3.33 -19.39
N ILE A 108 -5.50 -4.16 -18.61
CA ILE A 108 -5.37 -4.23 -17.16
C ILE A 108 -4.71 -5.55 -16.77
N ILE A 109 -3.61 -5.49 -15.99
CA ILE A 109 -2.91 -6.67 -15.50
C ILE A 109 -2.54 -6.51 -14.02
N ASN A 110 -2.41 -7.62 -13.30
CA ASN A 110 -1.92 -7.56 -11.93
C ASN A 110 -0.38 -7.61 -11.87
N GLN A 111 0.17 -7.00 -10.83
CA GLN A 111 1.62 -6.83 -10.64
C GLN A 111 2.39 -8.16 -10.65
N GLU A 112 1.80 -9.25 -10.14
CA GLU A 112 2.41 -10.58 -10.08
C GLU A 112 2.60 -11.19 -11.48
N ASN A 113 1.79 -10.79 -12.45
CA ASN A 113 1.84 -11.29 -13.82
C ASN A 113 2.81 -10.51 -14.74
N LEU A 114 3.48 -9.46 -14.26
CA LEU A 114 4.46 -8.72 -15.07
C LEU A 114 5.58 -9.61 -15.61
N GLY A 115 6.07 -10.56 -14.82
CA GLY A 115 7.09 -11.50 -15.26
C GLY A 115 6.60 -12.47 -16.34
N TRP A 116 5.33 -12.86 -16.30
CA TRP A 116 4.70 -13.62 -17.37
C TRP A 116 4.53 -12.77 -18.62
N LEU A 117 3.99 -11.56 -18.50
CA LEU A 117 3.77 -10.63 -19.61
C LEU A 117 5.06 -10.34 -20.38
N ASP A 118 6.14 -10.13 -19.66
CA ASP A 118 7.45 -9.83 -20.24
C ASP A 118 8.07 -11.00 -21.02
N ARG A 119 7.77 -12.25 -20.64
CA ARG A 119 8.16 -13.44 -21.38
C ARG A 119 7.23 -13.74 -22.56
N GLU A 120 5.93 -13.43 -22.39
CA GLU A 120 4.93 -13.69 -23.44
C GLU A 120 5.07 -12.74 -24.62
N LEU A 121 5.39 -11.46 -24.37
CA LEU A 121 5.49 -10.43 -25.38
C LEU A 121 6.92 -9.92 -25.53
N ALA A 122 7.57 -10.27 -26.64
CA ALA A 122 8.88 -9.73 -27.01
C ALA A 122 8.81 -8.20 -27.17
N GLN A 123 7.73 -7.70 -27.74
CA GLN A 123 7.46 -6.26 -27.89
C GLN A 123 6.22 -5.86 -27.11
N TRP A 124 6.31 -4.74 -26.37
CA TRP A 124 5.17 -4.19 -25.66
C TRP A 124 4.43 -3.17 -26.54
N PRO A 125 3.11 -3.35 -26.73
CA PRO A 125 2.31 -2.49 -27.61
C PRO A 125 1.81 -1.22 -26.93
N TRP A 126 2.22 -0.94 -25.69
CA TRP A 126 1.71 0.16 -24.87
C TRP A 126 2.64 1.36 -24.90
N ASP A 127 2.07 2.53 -25.18
CA ASP A 127 2.75 3.83 -25.19
C ASP A 127 2.79 4.46 -23.80
N GLY A 128 1.82 4.14 -22.93
CA GLY A 128 1.75 4.60 -21.55
C GLY A 128 1.52 3.49 -20.54
N ILE A 129 2.11 3.60 -19.36
CA ILE A 129 1.92 2.65 -18.26
C ILE A 129 1.43 3.40 -17.02
N VAL A 130 0.36 2.90 -16.41
CA VAL A 130 -0.11 3.31 -15.10
C VAL A 130 0.31 2.26 -14.07
N LEU A 131 1.04 2.67 -13.06
CA LEU A 131 1.45 1.85 -11.92
C LEU A 131 0.58 2.19 -10.71
N ASP A 132 -0.49 1.44 -10.51
CA ASP A 132 -1.34 1.59 -9.33
C ASP A 132 -0.64 0.93 -8.15
N GLU A 133 -0.51 1.65 -7.05
CA GLU A 133 0.31 1.35 -5.89
C GLU A 133 1.82 1.34 -6.22
N LEU A 134 2.35 2.52 -6.59
CA LEU A 134 3.76 2.72 -6.94
C LEU A 134 4.74 2.29 -5.84
N SER A 135 4.33 2.36 -4.57
CA SER A 135 5.09 1.87 -3.41
C SER A 135 5.50 0.40 -3.52
N GLY A 136 4.80 -0.40 -4.31
CA GLY A 136 5.15 -1.79 -4.64
C GLY A 136 6.44 -1.95 -5.45
N TYR A 137 7.01 -0.86 -5.99
CA TYR A 137 8.22 -0.86 -6.84
C TYR A 137 9.44 -0.21 -6.16
N LYS A 138 9.40 0.00 -4.86
CA LYS A 138 10.48 0.62 -4.07
C LYS A 138 11.78 -0.20 -3.98
N ASP A 139 11.72 -1.51 -4.24
CA ASP A 139 12.89 -2.39 -4.25
C ASP A 139 13.50 -2.48 -5.66
N PRO A 140 14.69 -1.87 -5.90
CA PRO A 140 15.34 -1.89 -7.20
C PRO A 140 15.90 -3.28 -7.59
N SER A 141 16.00 -4.20 -6.65
CA SER A 141 16.41 -5.59 -6.91
C SER A 141 15.26 -6.47 -7.40
N SER A 142 14.01 -6.02 -7.22
CA SER A 142 12.82 -6.78 -7.57
C SER A 142 12.72 -7.00 -9.09
N ASN A 143 12.22 -8.19 -9.47
CA ASN A 143 12.02 -8.51 -10.89
C ASN A 143 11.06 -7.52 -11.57
N ARG A 144 10.01 -7.09 -10.86
CA ARG A 144 9.03 -6.10 -11.36
C ARG A 144 9.68 -4.78 -11.74
N PHE A 145 10.51 -4.24 -10.85
CA PHE A 145 11.25 -3.01 -11.13
C PHE A 145 12.19 -3.16 -12.33
N ARG A 146 12.96 -4.27 -12.39
CA ARG A 146 13.91 -4.52 -13.49
C ARG A 146 13.23 -4.62 -14.85
N ILE A 147 12.07 -5.29 -14.92
CA ILE A 147 11.26 -5.38 -16.16
C ILE A 147 10.84 -3.98 -16.60
N LEU A 148 10.16 -3.22 -15.73
CA LEU A 148 9.65 -1.89 -16.08
C LEU A 148 10.78 -0.93 -16.46
N LYS A 149 11.87 -0.92 -15.69
CA LYS A 149 13.06 -0.11 -16.01
C LYS A 149 13.59 -0.43 -17.41
N ARG A 150 13.75 -1.70 -17.77
CA ARG A 150 14.22 -2.12 -19.09
C ARG A 150 13.25 -1.66 -20.18
N ARG A 151 11.95 -1.90 -20.05
CA ARG A 151 10.93 -1.51 -21.03
C ARG A 151 10.84 -0.01 -21.25
N ARG A 152 11.27 0.79 -20.24
CA ARG A 152 11.30 2.25 -20.30
C ARG A 152 12.61 2.82 -20.87
N GLN A 153 13.74 2.19 -20.60
CA GLN A 153 15.08 2.75 -20.92
C GLN A 153 15.46 2.69 -22.40
N ASP A 154 14.72 2.01 -23.24
CA ASP A 154 15.06 1.82 -24.67
C ASP A 154 14.94 3.11 -25.52
N ARG A 155 14.76 4.28 -24.90
CA ARG A 155 14.70 5.57 -25.62
C ARG A 155 16.03 6.08 -26.16
N THR A 156 17.15 5.68 -25.60
CA THR A 156 18.48 6.29 -25.90
C THR A 156 19.40 5.36 -26.70
N HIS A 157 19.00 4.12 -26.86
CA HIS A 157 19.75 3.15 -27.67
C HIS A 157 18.83 2.61 -28.75
N ALA A 158 19.15 2.88 -29.99
CA ALA A 158 18.57 2.15 -31.12
C ALA A 158 18.62 0.66 -30.78
N PRO A 159 17.52 -0.09 -31.03
CA PRO A 159 17.42 -1.47 -30.59
C PRO A 159 18.61 -2.27 -31.13
N LYS A 160 19.50 -2.72 -30.24
CA LYS A 160 20.62 -3.59 -30.57
C LYS A 160 20.14 -4.96 -31.05
N HIS A 161 18.84 -5.22 -30.95
CA HIS A 161 18.17 -6.41 -31.42
C HIS A 161 16.90 -6.02 -32.18
N PRO A 162 16.73 -6.47 -33.44
CA PRO A 162 15.49 -6.34 -34.18
C PRO A 162 14.40 -7.12 -33.41
N GLY A 163 13.38 -6.44 -32.91
CA GLY A 163 12.27 -7.06 -32.17
C GLY A 163 11.87 -6.37 -30.89
N HIS A 164 12.52 -5.29 -30.47
CA HIS A 164 12.03 -4.46 -29.35
C HIS A 164 11.01 -3.43 -29.87
N GLY A 165 9.81 -3.44 -29.28
CA GLY A 165 8.73 -2.52 -29.64
C GLY A 165 9.07 -1.07 -29.33
N ARG A 166 8.14 -0.17 -29.64
CA ARG A 166 8.25 1.24 -29.25
C ARG A 166 8.54 1.36 -27.75
N PRO A 167 9.48 2.23 -27.37
CA PRO A 167 9.71 2.49 -25.94
C PRO A 167 8.45 3.10 -25.33
N VAL A 168 8.15 2.75 -24.07
CA VAL A 168 7.08 3.37 -23.30
C VAL A 168 7.30 4.88 -23.22
N GLN A 169 6.36 5.67 -23.71
CA GLN A 169 6.48 7.13 -23.79
C GLN A 169 6.37 7.79 -22.43
N TRP A 170 5.46 7.30 -21.57
CA TRP A 170 5.27 7.86 -20.23
C TRP A 170 4.84 6.79 -19.21
N VAL A 171 5.11 7.09 -17.95
CA VAL A 171 4.68 6.28 -16.80
C VAL A 171 3.97 7.18 -15.79
N LEU A 172 2.79 6.77 -15.36
CA LEU A 172 2.04 7.38 -14.27
C LEU A 172 2.10 6.48 -13.04
N GLY A 173 2.63 6.96 -11.94
CA GLY A 173 2.66 6.25 -10.67
C GLY A 173 1.64 6.82 -9.67
N LEU A 174 0.86 5.94 -9.05
CA LEU A 174 -0.17 6.31 -8.07
C LEU A 174 0.21 5.72 -6.71
N THR A 175 0.23 6.52 -5.66
CA THR A 175 0.39 6.04 -4.28
C THR A 175 -0.09 7.07 -3.27
N GLY A 176 -0.53 6.64 -2.10
CA GLY A 176 -0.76 7.51 -0.94
C GLY A 176 0.42 7.55 0.02
N THR A 177 1.38 6.62 -0.11
CA THR A 177 2.49 6.43 0.85
C THR A 177 3.83 6.23 0.13
N PRO A 178 4.39 7.27 -0.53
CA PRO A 178 5.57 7.11 -1.38
C PRO A 178 6.84 6.70 -0.62
N ALA A 179 6.99 7.14 0.63
CA ALA A 179 8.21 6.93 1.44
C ALA A 179 7.93 6.13 2.71
N ALA A 180 7.16 5.03 2.60
CA ALA A 180 6.71 4.24 3.75
C ALA A 180 7.84 3.68 4.64
N LYS A 181 9.03 3.44 4.11
CA LYS A 181 10.23 3.00 4.87
C LYS A 181 11.31 4.07 4.96
N GLY A 182 11.06 5.25 4.41
CA GLY A 182 12.00 6.38 4.41
C GLY A 182 12.43 6.81 3.01
N LEU A 183 13.31 7.82 2.97
CA LEU A 183 13.75 8.45 1.71
C LEU A 183 14.40 7.49 0.72
N MET A 184 14.96 6.36 1.19
CA MET A 184 15.53 5.32 0.33
C MET A 184 14.51 4.70 -0.64
N ASP A 185 13.24 4.65 -0.24
CA ASP A 185 12.14 4.08 -1.05
C ASP A 185 11.87 4.91 -2.32
N LEU A 186 12.21 6.21 -2.31
CA LEU A 186 11.89 7.14 -3.40
C LEU A 186 12.69 6.88 -4.67
N TRP A 187 13.97 6.47 -4.55
CA TRP A 187 14.84 6.34 -5.72
C TRP A 187 14.27 5.41 -6.81
N ALA A 188 13.88 4.21 -6.42
CA ALA A 188 13.37 3.23 -7.39
C ALA A 188 12.05 3.69 -8.01
N GLN A 189 11.15 4.25 -7.21
CA GLN A 189 9.88 4.78 -7.68
C GLN A 189 10.10 5.94 -8.68
N CYS A 190 10.87 6.94 -8.31
CA CYS A 190 11.18 8.09 -9.18
C CYS A 190 11.95 7.65 -10.44
N ARG A 191 12.80 6.63 -10.36
CA ARG A 191 13.54 6.11 -11.52
C ARG A 191 12.64 5.47 -12.59
N LEU A 192 11.44 5.01 -12.21
CA LEU A 192 10.41 4.58 -13.16
C LEU A 192 9.63 5.75 -13.76
N LEU A 193 9.49 6.86 -13.06
CA LEU A 193 8.74 8.03 -13.52
C LEU A 193 9.59 8.98 -14.35
N ASP A 194 10.81 9.24 -13.93
CA ASP A 194 11.69 10.25 -14.50
C ASP A 194 12.77 9.66 -15.41
N THR A 195 12.90 10.23 -16.61
CA THR A 195 13.94 9.88 -17.60
C THR A 195 15.15 10.80 -17.54
N THR A 196 15.05 11.94 -16.86
CA THR A 196 16.13 12.95 -16.78
C THR A 196 17.23 12.58 -15.78
N GLY A 197 16.91 11.69 -14.83
CA GLY A 197 17.84 11.30 -13.76
C GLY A 197 17.84 12.28 -12.59
N ALA A 198 16.72 12.92 -12.32
CA ALA A 198 16.58 13.92 -11.24
C ALA A 198 17.07 13.44 -9.87
N LEU A 199 16.82 12.18 -9.51
CA LEU A 199 17.34 11.54 -8.29
C LEU A 199 18.55 10.62 -8.55
N GLU A 200 19.47 11.02 -9.39
CA GLU A 200 20.63 10.24 -9.82
C GLU A 200 20.26 9.01 -10.68
N THR A 201 21.18 8.65 -11.57
CA THR A 201 20.97 7.55 -12.52
C THR A 201 21.17 6.17 -11.90
N THR A 202 21.91 6.09 -10.78
CA THR A 202 22.20 4.85 -10.06
C THR A 202 21.90 4.96 -8.58
N LEU A 203 21.50 3.84 -7.96
CA LEU A 203 21.27 3.76 -6.52
C LEU A 203 22.54 4.08 -5.72
N THR A 204 23.71 3.69 -6.23
CA THR A 204 24.99 3.99 -5.57
C THR A 204 25.20 5.50 -5.47
N ARG A 205 25.08 6.25 -6.57
CA ARG A 205 25.17 7.71 -6.54
C ARG A 205 24.12 8.36 -5.65
N TYR A 206 22.88 7.86 -5.69
CA TYR A 206 21.82 8.35 -4.80
C TYR A 206 22.21 8.21 -3.32
N ARG A 207 22.76 7.04 -2.94
CA ARG A 207 23.27 6.79 -1.58
C ARG A 207 24.42 7.73 -1.23
N GLU A 208 25.40 7.86 -2.10
CA GLU A 208 26.57 8.73 -1.89
C GLU A 208 26.19 10.21 -1.76
N THR A 209 25.21 10.67 -2.54
CA THR A 209 24.77 12.07 -2.57
C THR A 209 23.94 12.45 -1.34
N TYR A 210 23.01 11.57 -0.93
CA TYR A 210 21.98 11.93 0.06
C TYR A 210 22.12 11.22 1.40
N PHE A 211 23.00 10.20 1.50
CA PHE A 211 23.09 9.40 2.73
C PHE A 211 24.56 9.23 3.17
N THR A 212 24.69 8.81 4.42
CA THR A 212 25.94 8.31 4.99
C THR A 212 25.74 6.84 5.40
N PRO A 213 26.78 5.98 5.25
CA PRO A 213 26.69 4.62 5.73
C PRO A 213 26.62 4.62 7.26
N GLY A 214 25.64 3.89 7.81
CA GLY A 214 25.50 3.59 9.23
C GLY A 214 26.17 2.26 9.59
N ARG A 215 25.38 1.35 10.20
CA ARG A 215 25.89 0.02 10.58
C ARG A 215 26.34 -0.78 9.36
N ARG A 216 27.58 -1.30 9.42
CA ARG A 216 28.19 -2.07 8.34
C ARG A 216 28.93 -3.29 8.89
N ASN A 217 29.11 -4.30 8.05
CA ASN A 217 30.01 -5.44 8.28
C ASN A 217 30.91 -5.57 7.05
N GLY A 218 32.19 -5.27 7.19
CA GLY A 218 33.11 -5.19 6.07
C GLY A 218 32.62 -4.19 5.01
N HIS A 219 32.41 -4.67 3.80
CA HIS A 219 31.94 -3.86 2.67
C HIS A 219 30.40 -3.76 2.57
N VAL A 220 29.64 -4.54 3.37
CA VAL A 220 28.18 -4.56 3.33
C VAL A 220 27.63 -3.52 4.30
N VAL A 221 26.94 -2.51 3.78
CA VAL A 221 26.24 -1.48 4.58
C VAL A 221 24.77 -1.92 4.75
N TYR A 222 24.36 -2.13 6.00
CA TYR A 222 23.00 -2.54 6.35
C TYR A 222 22.05 -1.36 6.63
N GLU A 223 22.62 -0.20 6.98
CA GLU A 223 21.86 0.99 7.34
C GLU A 223 22.42 2.21 6.60
N TRP A 224 21.53 3.02 6.05
CA TRP A 224 21.84 4.28 5.41
C TRP A 224 21.12 5.41 6.13
N ARG A 225 21.84 6.40 6.62
CA ARG A 225 21.31 7.56 7.35
C ARG A 225 21.28 8.76 6.43
N ALA A 226 20.12 9.44 6.38
CA ALA A 226 20.01 10.65 5.59
C ALA A 226 20.97 11.73 6.09
N ARG A 227 21.66 12.39 5.17
CA ARG A 227 22.51 13.55 5.49
C ARG A 227 21.65 14.74 5.90
N PRO A 228 22.15 15.68 6.72
CA PRO A 228 21.47 16.94 6.99
C PRO A 228 21.00 17.61 5.69
N GLY A 229 19.76 18.06 5.63
CA GLY A 229 19.14 18.68 4.45
C GLY A 229 18.92 17.75 3.25
N ALA A 230 19.10 16.43 3.38
CA ALA A 230 18.84 15.48 2.30
C ALA A 230 17.36 15.47 1.90
N PHE A 231 16.46 15.57 2.89
CA PHE A 231 15.02 15.63 2.67
C PHE A 231 14.66 16.77 1.68
N ASP A 232 15.00 18.01 1.99
CA ASP A 232 14.67 19.18 1.18
C ASP A 232 15.29 19.12 -0.23
N ARG A 233 16.51 18.59 -0.32
CA ARG A 233 17.17 18.40 -1.62
C ARG A 233 16.50 17.37 -2.49
N ILE A 234 16.05 16.27 -1.90
CA ILE A 234 15.30 15.22 -2.61
C ILE A 234 13.95 15.76 -3.05
N MET A 235 13.19 16.42 -2.13
CA MET A 235 11.87 16.97 -2.45
C MET A 235 11.93 17.95 -3.61
N ARG A 236 12.86 18.94 -3.60
CA ARG A 236 13.04 19.87 -4.71
C ARG A 236 13.37 19.20 -6.06
N ARG A 237 13.99 18.03 -6.03
CA ARG A 237 14.31 17.28 -7.26
C ARG A 237 13.15 16.52 -7.83
N ILE A 238 12.20 16.05 -6.99
CA ILE A 238 11.05 15.28 -7.44
C ILE A 238 9.80 16.13 -7.66
N GLU A 239 9.72 17.32 -7.05
CA GLU A 239 8.63 18.28 -7.19
C GLU A 239 8.16 18.50 -8.65
N PRO A 240 9.03 18.63 -9.66
CA PRO A 240 8.59 18.88 -11.04
C PRO A 240 7.77 17.74 -11.67
N PHE A 241 7.84 16.52 -11.13
CA PHE A 241 7.13 15.36 -11.69
C PHE A 241 6.39 14.52 -10.64
N CYS A 242 6.40 14.92 -9.37
CA CYS A 242 5.63 14.29 -8.30
C CYS A 242 4.74 15.30 -7.61
N LEU A 243 3.42 15.13 -7.75
CA LEU A 243 2.42 15.98 -7.12
C LEU A 243 1.87 15.29 -5.87
N THR A 244 1.87 16.02 -4.76
CA THR A 244 1.29 15.57 -3.50
C THR A 244 0.06 16.37 -3.13
N MET A 245 -1.00 15.67 -2.70
CA MET A 245 -2.22 16.29 -2.18
C MET A 245 -2.74 15.52 -0.97
N LEU A 246 -3.09 16.24 0.10
CA LEU A 246 -3.74 15.65 1.27
C LEU A 246 -5.26 15.81 1.18
N ALA A 247 -6.00 14.77 1.56
CA ALA A 247 -7.45 14.76 1.52
C ALA A 247 -8.07 15.89 2.36
N ARG A 248 -7.52 16.16 3.53
CA ARG A 248 -8.02 17.19 4.45
C ARG A 248 -7.86 18.63 3.94
N GLU A 249 -7.04 18.83 2.93
CA GLU A 249 -6.84 20.16 2.32
C GLU A 249 -7.69 20.36 1.08
N GLN A 250 -8.01 19.26 0.43
CA GLN A 250 -8.74 19.31 -0.85
C GLN A 250 -10.24 19.07 -0.69
N LEU A 251 -10.66 18.39 0.38
CA LEU A 251 -12.05 18.02 0.60
C LEU A 251 -12.66 18.85 1.74
N GLN A 252 -13.74 19.54 1.45
CA GLN A 252 -14.54 20.22 2.47
C GLN A 252 -15.46 19.22 3.18
N GLY A 253 -15.68 19.42 4.47
CA GLY A 253 -16.64 18.62 5.25
C GLY A 253 -16.14 17.23 5.69
N LEU A 254 -14.83 16.95 5.61
CA LEU A 254 -14.26 15.81 6.33
C LEU A 254 -14.33 16.08 7.83
N PRO A 255 -14.68 15.08 8.66
CA PRO A 255 -14.60 15.19 10.11
C PRO A 255 -13.18 15.53 10.58
N ASP A 256 -13.05 15.94 11.83
CA ASP A 256 -11.75 16.14 12.47
C ASP A 256 -10.86 14.90 12.33
N LYS A 257 -9.55 15.09 12.59
CA LYS A 257 -8.60 13.97 12.55
C LYS A 257 -9.10 12.79 13.40
N PRO A 258 -8.84 11.55 12.98
CA PRO A 258 -9.23 10.40 13.79
C PRO A 258 -8.73 10.51 15.21
N LEU A 259 -9.58 10.14 16.16
CA LEU A 259 -9.21 10.03 17.56
C LEU A 259 -8.50 8.69 17.77
N ILE A 260 -7.23 8.74 18.12
CA ILE A 260 -6.45 7.54 18.45
C ILE A 260 -6.50 7.29 19.94
N ILE A 261 -6.92 6.09 20.34
CA ILE A 261 -7.11 5.68 21.73
C ILE A 261 -6.26 4.43 21.98
N ASP A 262 -5.27 4.54 22.87
CA ASP A 262 -4.41 3.42 23.25
C ASP A 262 -4.96 2.71 24.49
N HIS A 263 -5.21 1.42 24.36
CA HIS A 263 -5.58 0.52 25.44
C HIS A 263 -4.37 -0.32 25.84
N TRP A 264 -3.77 0.03 26.96
CA TRP A 264 -2.61 -0.68 27.47
C TRP A 264 -3.03 -1.94 28.23
N VAL A 265 -2.39 -3.06 27.87
CA VAL A 265 -2.64 -4.39 28.44
C VAL A 265 -1.39 -4.86 29.17
N GLU A 266 -1.56 -5.27 30.41
CA GLU A 266 -0.52 -5.99 31.13
C GLU A 266 -0.55 -7.48 30.75
N MET A 267 0.61 -8.02 30.41
CA MET A 267 0.73 -9.44 30.12
C MET A 267 0.64 -10.21 31.46
N PRO A 268 -0.24 -11.23 31.57
CA PRO A 268 -0.31 -12.04 32.78
C PRO A 268 1.04 -12.65 33.13
N GLU A 269 1.32 -12.82 34.42
CA GLU A 269 2.65 -13.19 34.92
C GLU A 269 3.20 -14.49 34.28
N GLN A 270 2.33 -15.46 34.12
CA GLN A 270 2.72 -16.73 33.47
C GLN A 270 3.12 -16.51 32.02
N THR A 271 2.30 -15.78 31.24
CA THR A 271 2.59 -15.45 29.84
C THR A 271 3.86 -14.60 29.74
N ARG A 272 4.07 -13.67 30.68
CA ARG A 272 5.28 -12.83 30.74
C ARG A 272 6.54 -13.68 30.93
N ARG A 273 6.51 -14.64 31.85
CA ARG A 273 7.64 -15.55 32.07
C ARG A 273 7.99 -16.36 30.82
N GLU A 274 6.98 -16.88 30.12
CA GLU A 274 7.19 -17.62 28.86
C GLU A 274 7.71 -16.72 27.75
N TYR A 275 7.18 -15.49 27.63
CA TYR A 275 7.63 -14.47 26.68
C TYR A 275 9.11 -14.13 26.86
N GLU A 276 9.54 -13.83 28.09
CA GLU A 276 10.93 -13.47 28.38
C GLU A 276 11.87 -14.69 28.25
N ARG A 277 11.41 -15.88 28.65
CA ARG A 277 12.17 -17.14 28.43
C ARG A 277 12.41 -17.35 26.94
N PHE A 278 11.38 -17.32 26.12
CA PHE A 278 11.47 -17.49 24.68
C PHE A 278 12.39 -16.45 24.04
N LYS A 279 12.26 -15.19 24.42
CA LYS A 279 13.09 -14.09 23.94
C LYS A 279 14.57 -14.32 24.29
N HIS A 280 14.86 -14.78 25.51
CA HIS A 280 16.22 -15.05 25.96
C HIS A 280 16.85 -16.27 25.26
N GLU A 281 16.15 -17.39 25.18
CA GLU A 281 16.59 -18.61 24.50
C GLU A 281 16.91 -18.34 23.01
N ARG A 282 16.02 -17.68 22.31
CA ARG A 282 16.20 -17.34 20.89
C ARG A 282 17.29 -16.29 20.68
N TRP A 283 17.47 -15.38 21.62
CA TRP A 283 18.58 -14.43 21.58
C TRP A 283 19.92 -15.15 21.70
N LEU A 284 20.04 -16.12 22.60
CA LEU A 284 21.27 -16.93 22.76
C LEU A 284 21.58 -17.76 21.51
N GLU A 285 20.57 -18.35 20.88
CA GLU A 285 20.74 -19.07 19.61
C GLU A 285 21.25 -18.15 18.48
N LEU A 286 20.84 -16.89 18.49
CA LEU A 286 21.21 -15.91 17.48
C LEU A 286 22.53 -15.19 17.80
N ALA A 287 22.95 -15.10 19.06
CA ALA A 287 24.17 -14.39 19.49
C ALA A 287 25.45 -15.01 18.92
N GLY A 288 25.43 -16.30 18.55
CA GLY A 288 26.53 -17.01 17.91
C GLY A 288 26.46 -17.09 16.37
N ARG A 289 25.41 -16.52 15.74
CA ARG A 289 25.16 -16.62 14.30
C ARG A 289 24.88 -15.25 13.71
N GLN A 290 25.13 -15.06 12.40
CA GLN A 290 24.69 -13.86 11.71
C GLN A 290 23.15 -13.76 11.76
N VAL A 291 22.63 -12.74 12.45
CA VAL A 291 21.19 -12.48 12.48
C VAL A 291 20.77 -11.97 11.11
N THR A 292 20.14 -12.84 10.33
CA THR A 292 19.53 -12.44 9.05
C THR A 292 18.18 -11.76 9.30
N ALA A 293 17.74 -10.93 8.36
CA ALA A 293 16.41 -10.32 8.43
C ALA A 293 15.28 -11.37 8.51
N VAL A 294 15.50 -12.55 7.95
CA VAL A 294 14.55 -13.70 8.00
C VAL A 294 14.41 -14.20 9.44
N ASN A 295 15.53 -14.44 10.13
CA ASN A 295 15.52 -14.93 11.52
C ASN A 295 14.89 -13.91 12.48
N ALA A 296 15.17 -12.62 12.29
CA ALA A 296 14.55 -11.56 13.06
C ALA A 296 13.03 -11.48 12.81
N GLY A 297 12.58 -11.70 11.57
CA GLY A 297 11.15 -11.73 11.22
C GLY A 297 10.42 -12.91 11.88
N VAL A 298 11.00 -14.09 11.89
CA VAL A 298 10.43 -15.28 12.55
C VAL A 298 10.31 -15.04 14.07
N LEU A 299 11.36 -14.52 14.71
CA LEU A 299 11.33 -14.18 16.13
C LEU A 299 10.23 -13.16 16.44
N ALA A 300 10.16 -12.07 15.67
CA ALA A 300 9.13 -11.06 15.85
C ALA A 300 7.72 -11.66 15.69
N GLY A 301 7.52 -12.58 14.74
CA GLY A 301 6.25 -13.29 14.54
C GLY A 301 5.84 -14.13 15.76
N LYS A 302 6.76 -14.86 16.37
CA LYS A 302 6.49 -15.65 17.60
C LYS A 302 6.20 -14.74 18.80
N LEU A 303 6.94 -13.64 18.97
CA LEU A 303 6.68 -12.67 20.03
C LEU A 303 5.29 -12.01 19.90
N VAL A 304 4.82 -11.79 18.68
CA VAL A 304 3.44 -11.32 18.42
C VAL A 304 2.39 -12.35 18.84
N GLN A 305 2.66 -13.64 18.70
CA GLN A 305 1.74 -14.68 19.17
C GLN A 305 1.57 -14.61 20.69
N PHE A 306 2.63 -14.42 21.44
CA PHE A 306 2.56 -14.24 22.91
C PHE A 306 1.73 -13.01 23.29
N THR A 307 1.92 -11.86 22.61
CA THR A 307 1.12 -10.66 22.91
C THR A 307 -0.36 -10.81 22.54
N SER A 308 -0.69 -11.81 21.72
CA SER A 308 -2.07 -12.20 21.42
C SER A 308 -2.62 -13.27 22.36
N GLY A 309 -1.82 -13.71 23.34
CA GLY A 309 -2.19 -14.76 24.30
C GLY A 309 -2.22 -16.16 23.71
N CYS A 310 -1.51 -16.42 22.60
CA CYS A 310 -1.45 -17.73 21.98
C CYS A 310 -0.03 -18.06 21.46
N LEU A 311 0.22 -19.34 21.19
CA LEU A 311 1.42 -19.81 20.49
C LEU A 311 1.03 -20.94 19.53
N TYR A 312 1.37 -20.75 18.27
CA TYR A 312 1.23 -21.81 17.28
C TYR A 312 2.31 -22.88 17.49
N PRO A 313 1.96 -24.17 17.32
CA PRO A 313 2.92 -25.26 17.39
C PRO A 313 4.03 -25.06 16.36
N ASP A 314 5.22 -25.55 16.69
CA ASP A 314 6.29 -25.68 15.70
C ASP A 314 5.98 -26.88 14.77
N GLU A 315 6.63 -26.92 13.59
CA GLU A 315 6.38 -27.96 12.57
C GLU A 315 6.60 -29.40 13.12
N ASP A 316 7.44 -29.55 14.16
CA ASP A 316 7.76 -30.81 14.80
C ASP A 316 6.84 -31.17 15.99
N SER A 317 5.82 -30.35 16.30
CA SER A 317 4.98 -30.60 17.48
C SER A 317 3.96 -31.72 17.23
N VAL A 318 3.91 -32.68 18.13
CA VAL A 318 3.11 -33.92 18.02
C VAL A 318 1.58 -33.63 17.99
N ASP A 319 1.12 -32.56 18.66
CA ASP A 319 -0.31 -32.31 18.85
C ASP A 319 -0.94 -31.28 17.89
N GLY A 320 -0.14 -30.50 17.16
CA GLY A 320 -0.61 -29.53 16.16
C GLY A 320 -1.62 -28.47 16.67
N ARG A 321 -1.78 -28.35 18.00
CA ARG A 321 -2.79 -27.45 18.61
C ARG A 321 -2.18 -26.13 19.02
N VAL A 322 -2.94 -25.04 18.83
CA VAL A 322 -2.58 -23.72 19.36
C VAL A 322 -2.65 -23.75 20.88
N ILE A 323 -1.58 -23.30 21.54
CA ILE A 323 -1.55 -23.13 22.98
C ILE A 323 -2.10 -21.74 23.32
N HIS A 324 -3.09 -21.67 24.22
CA HIS A 324 -3.63 -20.42 24.71
C HIS A 324 -3.09 -20.14 26.11
N TYR A 325 -2.54 -18.94 26.30
CA TYR A 325 -2.00 -18.48 27.58
C TYR A 325 -2.96 -17.54 28.29
N ASP A 326 -3.59 -16.61 27.55
CA ASP A 326 -4.50 -15.63 28.12
C ASP A 326 -5.50 -15.07 27.06
N ALA A 327 -6.40 -14.21 27.55
CA ALA A 327 -7.38 -13.51 26.72
C ALA A 327 -7.32 -11.98 26.90
N ALA A 328 -6.24 -11.45 27.45
CA ALA A 328 -6.14 -10.07 27.92
C ALA A 328 -6.51 -9.03 26.86
N LYS A 329 -6.11 -9.22 25.61
CA LYS A 329 -6.54 -8.34 24.49
C LYS A 329 -8.02 -8.48 24.15
N LEU A 330 -8.57 -9.70 24.24
CA LEU A 330 -10.00 -9.94 23.98
C LEU A 330 -10.86 -9.33 25.10
N ASP A 331 -10.38 -9.32 26.33
CA ASP A 331 -11.10 -8.67 27.45
C ASP A 331 -11.17 -7.15 27.27
N VAL A 332 -10.14 -6.56 26.65
CA VAL A 332 -10.19 -5.16 26.23
C VAL A 332 -11.19 -4.95 25.09
N PHE A 333 -11.19 -5.84 24.12
CA PHE A 333 -12.15 -5.78 23.02
C PHE A 333 -13.58 -5.88 23.52
N ASP A 334 -13.87 -6.73 24.54
CA ASP A 334 -15.17 -6.82 25.19
C ASP A 334 -15.63 -5.49 25.78
N ARG A 335 -14.73 -4.79 26.45
CA ARG A 335 -15.03 -3.46 27.00
C ARG A 335 -15.35 -2.45 25.90
N ILE A 336 -14.56 -2.41 24.84
CA ILE A 336 -14.81 -1.55 23.68
C ILE A 336 -16.17 -1.89 23.05
N MET A 337 -16.50 -3.18 22.89
CA MET A 337 -17.81 -3.64 22.40
C MET A 337 -18.98 -3.18 23.29
N ALA A 338 -18.80 -3.22 24.60
CA ALA A 338 -19.83 -2.77 25.54
C ALA A 338 -19.98 -1.23 25.52
N GLU A 339 -18.88 -0.51 25.46
CA GLU A 339 -18.83 0.96 25.41
C GLU A 339 -19.37 1.52 24.08
N SER A 340 -19.26 0.76 22.97
CA SER A 340 -19.74 1.17 21.65
C SER A 340 -21.26 1.19 21.51
N GLN A 341 -22.01 0.73 22.51
CA GLN A 341 -23.49 0.77 22.57
C GLN A 341 -24.17 0.23 21.30
N GLY A 342 -23.60 -0.79 20.66
CA GLY A 342 -24.15 -1.41 19.45
C GLY A 342 -23.72 -0.77 18.14
N GLU A 343 -22.85 0.25 18.16
CA GLU A 343 -22.23 0.77 16.96
C GLU A 343 -21.39 -0.30 16.25
N GLN A 344 -21.28 -0.18 14.94
CA GLN A 344 -20.51 -1.11 14.12
C GLN A 344 -19.02 -0.93 14.33
N ILE A 345 -18.29 -2.04 14.48
CA ILE A 345 -16.85 -2.08 14.70
C ILE A 345 -16.14 -2.77 13.54
N LEU A 346 -15.19 -2.10 12.94
CA LEU A 346 -14.20 -2.72 12.04
C LEU A 346 -13.00 -3.17 12.87
N VAL A 347 -12.79 -4.48 13.01
CA VAL A 347 -11.70 -5.04 13.80
C VAL A 347 -10.60 -5.62 12.90
N PHE A 348 -9.35 -5.20 13.16
CA PHE A 348 -8.17 -5.74 12.48
C PHE A 348 -7.46 -6.78 13.36
N TYR A 349 -7.26 -7.96 12.80
CA TYR A 349 -6.51 -9.07 13.40
C TYR A 349 -5.27 -9.42 12.58
N GLN A 350 -4.26 -10.00 13.19
CA GLN A 350 -3.03 -10.47 12.53
C GLN A 350 -2.95 -11.99 12.47
N LEU A 351 -3.49 -12.67 13.48
CA LEU A 351 -3.41 -14.11 13.65
C LEU A 351 -4.77 -14.77 13.41
N ARG A 352 -4.76 -15.92 12.78
CA ARG A 352 -6.00 -16.69 12.54
C ARG A 352 -6.71 -17.02 13.84
N ASP A 353 -5.95 -17.34 14.88
CA ASP A 353 -6.48 -17.65 16.21
C ASP A 353 -7.30 -16.48 16.80
N GLU A 354 -6.89 -15.24 16.59
CA GLU A 354 -7.65 -14.06 17.04
C GLU A 354 -9.06 -14.03 16.40
N LEU A 355 -9.15 -14.30 15.10
CA LEU A 355 -10.44 -14.39 14.41
C LEU A 355 -11.28 -15.55 14.92
N ASP A 356 -10.67 -16.72 15.13
CA ASP A 356 -11.36 -17.92 15.58
C ASP A 356 -11.92 -17.72 17.00
N ARG A 357 -11.17 -17.07 17.90
CA ARG A 357 -11.64 -16.69 19.26
C ARG A 357 -12.73 -15.63 19.22
N LEU A 358 -12.65 -14.64 18.35
CA LEU A 358 -13.75 -13.68 18.14
C LEU A 358 -15.03 -14.39 17.68
N ARG A 359 -14.92 -15.30 16.73
CA ARG A 359 -16.06 -16.08 16.24
C ARG A 359 -16.64 -17.01 17.30
N ALA A 360 -15.79 -17.66 18.08
CA ALA A 360 -16.22 -18.51 19.19
C ALA A 360 -17.02 -17.72 20.24
N LYS A 361 -16.61 -16.49 20.53
CA LYS A 361 -17.25 -15.64 21.56
C LYS A 361 -18.51 -14.94 21.07
N TYR A 362 -18.48 -14.37 19.87
CA TYR A 362 -19.56 -13.50 19.36
C TYR A 362 -20.44 -14.15 18.28
N GLY A 363 -20.08 -15.35 17.83
CA GLY A 363 -20.86 -16.11 16.85
C GLY A 363 -21.10 -15.36 15.55
N LYS A 364 -22.34 -15.34 15.11
CA LYS A 364 -22.78 -14.70 13.85
C LYS A 364 -22.65 -13.16 13.83
N ARG A 365 -22.36 -12.52 14.95
CA ARG A 365 -22.11 -11.08 15.01
C ARG A 365 -20.78 -10.69 14.35
N VAL A 366 -19.84 -11.65 14.26
CA VAL A 366 -18.53 -11.45 13.60
C VAL A 366 -18.59 -11.99 12.18
N ARG A 367 -18.46 -11.09 11.22
CA ARG A 367 -18.38 -11.41 9.80
C ARG A 367 -17.04 -10.96 9.22
N THR A 368 -16.65 -11.47 8.07
CA THR A 368 -15.36 -11.19 7.45
C THR A 368 -15.50 -10.51 6.09
N VAL A 369 -14.48 -9.74 5.70
CA VAL A 369 -14.49 -8.94 4.46
C VAL A 369 -14.50 -9.74 3.17
N ASP A 370 -14.24 -11.04 3.22
CA ASP A 370 -14.25 -11.96 2.08
C ASP A 370 -15.64 -12.60 1.82
N GLU A 371 -16.62 -12.33 2.66
CA GLU A 371 -17.98 -12.81 2.46
C GLU A 371 -18.70 -12.07 1.32
N PRO A 372 -19.42 -12.78 0.43
CA PRO A 372 -20.17 -12.12 -0.64
C PRO A 372 -21.20 -11.11 -0.11
N GLY A 373 -21.26 -9.91 -0.71
CA GLY A 373 -22.23 -8.87 -0.34
C GLY A 373 -21.99 -8.19 1.00
N ILE A 374 -20.84 -8.46 1.65
CA ILE A 374 -20.53 -7.95 3.00
C ILE A 374 -20.46 -6.42 3.07
N VAL A 375 -19.95 -5.76 2.03
CA VAL A 375 -19.83 -4.29 1.98
C VAL A 375 -21.22 -3.64 1.99
N ASP A 376 -22.16 -4.18 1.23
CA ASP A 376 -23.53 -3.67 1.21
C ASP A 376 -24.24 -3.94 2.55
N ALA A 377 -24.08 -5.13 3.13
CA ALA A 377 -24.60 -5.46 4.45
C ALA A 377 -24.02 -4.55 5.55
N TRP A 378 -22.70 -4.29 5.51
CA TRP A 378 -22.06 -3.33 6.41
C TRP A 378 -22.66 -1.92 6.26
N ASN A 379 -22.76 -1.41 5.04
CA ASN A 379 -23.27 -0.07 4.78
C ASN A 379 -24.80 0.09 5.10
N ARG A 380 -25.55 -1.02 5.22
CA ARG A 380 -26.92 -1.02 5.75
C ARG A 380 -27.01 -1.15 7.27
N GLY A 381 -25.88 -1.25 7.98
CA GLY A 381 -25.89 -1.40 9.44
C GLY A 381 -26.12 -2.83 9.96
N GLU A 382 -26.08 -3.85 9.10
CA GLU A 382 -26.43 -5.23 9.42
C GLU A 382 -25.28 -6.06 10.02
N VAL A 383 -24.07 -5.51 10.06
CA VAL A 383 -22.85 -6.20 10.49
C VAL A 383 -22.27 -5.53 11.74
N PRO A 384 -22.56 -6.06 12.94
CA PRO A 384 -22.05 -5.45 14.19
C PRO A 384 -20.54 -5.43 14.30
N VAL A 385 -19.86 -6.51 13.86
CA VAL A 385 -18.39 -6.62 13.88
C VAL A 385 -17.93 -7.15 12.53
N LEU A 386 -17.17 -6.33 11.81
CA LEU A 386 -16.52 -6.72 10.56
C LEU A 386 -15.03 -6.97 10.83
N ALA A 387 -14.61 -8.22 10.73
CA ALA A 387 -13.22 -8.62 10.93
C ALA A 387 -12.44 -8.66 9.62
N ALA A 388 -11.24 -8.06 9.61
CA ALA A 388 -10.37 -8.03 8.45
C ALA A 388 -8.90 -8.26 8.85
N HIS A 389 -8.15 -8.99 8.03
CA HIS A 389 -6.70 -8.95 8.07
C HIS A 389 -6.23 -7.67 7.36
N PRO A 390 -5.25 -6.90 7.89
CA PRO A 390 -4.82 -5.64 7.28
C PRO A 390 -4.44 -5.74 5.80
N ALA A 391 -3.81 -6.85 5.39
CA ALA A 391 -3.50 -7.09 3.99
C ALA A 391 -4.75 -7.23 3.08
N GLN A 392 -5.92 -7.60 3.63
CA GLN A 392 -7.19 -7.66 2.91
C GLN A 392 -7.83 -6.28 2.78
N ALA A 393 -7.53 -5.36 3.69
CA ALA A 393 -8.02 -3.99 3.63
C ALA A 393 -7.48 -3.19 2.42
N LYS A 394 -6.44 -3.68 1.75
CA LYS A 394 -5.91 -3.08 0.49
C LYS A 394 -6.93 -3.10 -0.67
N PHE A 395 -7.99 -3.87 -0.57
CA PHE A 395 -8.88 -4.23 -1.68
C PHE A 395 -10.04 -3.26 -1.97
N GLY A 396 -9.86 -1.97 -1.71
CA GLY A 396 -10.79 -0.95 -2.21
C GLY A 396 -12.19 -0.96 -1.58
N LEU A 397 -12.34 -1.53 -0.37
CA LEU A 397 -13.62 -1.60 0.34
C LEU A 397 -14.11 -0.20 0.72
N ASN A 398 -15.36 0.11 0.40
CA ASN A 398 -16.03 1.36 0.74
C ASN A 398 -16.91 1.15 1.98
N LEU A 399 -16.33 1.34 3.18
CA LEU A 399 -16.97 1.05 4.47
C LEU A 399 -17.40 2.31 5.25
N GLN A 400 -17.08 3.49 4.74
CA GLN A 400 -17.22 4.77 5.45
C GLN A 400 -18.66 5.23 5.70
N HIS A 401 -19.67 4.57 5.10
CA HIS A 401 -21.07 5.05 5.18
C HIS A 401 -21.80 4.63 6.45
N ALA A 402 -21.30 3.64 7.18
CA ALA A 402 -21.99 3.10 8.36
C ALA A 402 -21.16 3.16 9.65
N GLY A 403 -19.97 2.56 9.68
CA GLY A 403 -19.13 2.51 10.88
C GLY A 403 -18.16 3.70 11.02
N HIS A 404 -17.72 3.96 12.25
CA HIS A 404 -16.70 4.97 12.55
C HIS A 404 -15.72 4.49 13.64
N ILE A 405 -15.85 3.24 14.12
CA ILE A 405 -14.98 2.65 15.13
C ILE A 405 -14.09 1.60 14.48
N ILE A 406 -12.78 1.76 14.67
CA ILE A 406 -11.74 0.80 14.26
C ILE A 406 -11.09 0.25 15.52
N VAL A 407 -10.91 -1.06 15.59
CA VAL A 407 -10.16 -1.71 16.67
C VAL A 407 -9.02 -2.53 16.08
N TRP A 408 -7.80 -2.25 16.52
CA TRP A 408 -6.63 -3.07 16.22
C TRP A 408 -6.36 -4.01 17.40
N LEU A 409 -6.70 -5.27 17.25
CA LEU A 409 -6.33 -6.33 18.23
C LEU A 409 -4.81 -6.50 18.25
N ASN A 410 -4.21 -6.44 17.08
CA ASN A 410 -2.77 -6.46 16.93
C ASN A 410 -2.34 -5.45 15.86
N LEU A 411 -1.32 -4.64 16.17
CA LEU A 411 -0.79 -3.66 15.24
C LEU A 411 0.02 -4.35 14.14
N THR A 412 -0.01 -3.77 12.93
CA THR A 412 0.86 -4.18 11.83
C THR A 412 2.24 -3.51 11.92
N TRP A 413 3.26 -4.14 11.35
CA TRP A 413 4.58 -3.52 11.12
C TRP A 413 4.60 -2.58 9.90
N SER A 414 3.57 -2.61 9.07
CA SER A 414 3.52 -1.89 7.82
C SER A 414 2.73 -0.59 7.97
N LEU A 415 3.41 0.55 7.85
CA LEU A 415 2.73 1.86 7.80
C LEU A 415 1.73 1.92 6.64
N GLU A 416 2.06 1.30 5.50
CA GLU A 416 1.18 1.24 4.35
C GLU A 416 -0.12 0.50 4.68
N ASP A 417 -0.02 -0.70 5.32
CA ASP A 417 -1.19 -1.46 5.74
C ASP A 417 -2.01 -0.70 6.80
N TRP A 418 -1.33 -0.03 7.74
CA TRP A 418 -1.95 0.83 8.74
C TRP A 418 -2.74 1.96 8.10
N ALA A 419 -2.11 2.72 7.20
CA ALA A 419 -2.76 3.84 6.52
C ALA A 419 -3.93 3.38 5.66
N GLN A 420 -3.76 2.31 4.88
CA GLN A 420 -4.79 1.78 4.00
C GLN A 420 -5.98 1.19 4.78
N ALA A 421 -5.73 0.50 5.88
CA ALA A 421 -6.76 -0.07 6.72
C ALA A 421 -7.62 1.01 7.39
N ASN A 422 -7.00 2.03 7.99
CA ASN A 422 -7.73 3.12 8.63
C ASN A 422 -8.52 3.96 7.61
N ALA A 423 -7.98 4.16 6.42
CA ALA A 423 -8.66 4.87 5.33
C ALA A 423 -9.87 4.12 4.75
N ARG A 424 -10.26 2.95 5.27
CA ARG A 424 -11.55 2.31 4.94
C ARG A 424 -12.71 3.05 5.58
N LEU A 425 -12.51 3.67 6.74
CA LEU A 425 -13.51 4.50 7.43
C LEU A 425 -13.14 5.99 7.39
N ASP A 426 -11.86 6.36 7.55
CA ASP A 426 -11.41 7.76 7.52
C ASP A 426 -11.17 8.23 6.09
N ARG A 427 -12.25 8.56 5.40
CA ARG A 427 -12.23 9.00 3.99
C ARG A 427 -13.47 9.81 3.62
N GLN A 428 -13.48 10.35 2.38
CA GLN A 428 -14.64 11.09 1.84
C GLN A 428 -15.95 10.29 1.97
N GLY A 429 -16.98 10.94 2.46
CA GLY A 429 -18.28 10.35 2.75
C GLY A 429 -18.47 9.90 4.20
N GLN A 430 -17.43 9.92 5.02
CA GLN A 430 -17.55 9.76 6.47
C GLN A 430 -18.06 11.08 7.08
N THR A 431 -19.05 10.97 7.95
CA THR A 431 -19.70 12.11 8.61
C THR A 431 -19.40 12.20 10.12
N ARG A 432 -18.74 11.18 10.68
CA ARG A 432 -18.43 11.09 12.11
C ARG A 432 -16.92 11.02 12.31
N ILE A 433 -16.43 11.50 13.45
CA ILE A 433 -15.02 11.35 13.82
C ILE A 433 -14.69 9.87 13.98
N VAL A 434 -13.73 9.38 13.20
CA VAL A 434 -13.29 7.98 13.28
C VAL A 434 -12.51 7.78 14.58
N GLN A 435 -12.88 6.78 15.36
CA GLN A 435 -12.18 6.36 16.57
C GLN A 435 -11.31 5.15 16.25
N ILE A 436 -10.02 5.25 16.51
CA ILE A 436 -9.05 4.18 16.26
C ILE A 436 -8.52 3.68 17.60
N HIS A 437 -9.05 2.56 18.07
CA HIS A 437 -8.63 1.89 19.29
C HIS A 437 -7.46 0.97 18.97
N ARG A 438 -6.33 1.14 19.68
CA ARG A 438 -5.15 0.29 19.56
C ARG A 438 -4.96 -0.48 20.86
N ILE A 439 -4.95 -1.81 20.81
CA ILE A 439 -4.69 -2.66 21.97
C ILE A 439 -3.21 -3.02 21.98
N VAL A 440 -2.50 -2.53 22.98
CA VAL A 440 -1.03 -2.57 23.06
C VAL A 440 -0.59 -3.26 24.36
N THR A 441 0.16 -4.33 24.25
CA THR A 441 0.73 -5.02 25.40
C THR A 441 2.01 -4.30 25.86
N ARG A 442 2.06 -3.93 27.17
CA ARG A 442 3.21 -3.24 27.77
C ARG A 442 4.46 -4.11 27.78
N ASP A 443 5.61 -3.46 27.69
CA ASP A 443 6.95 -4.07 27.72
C ASP A 443 7.08 -5.23 26.73
N SER A 444 6.59 -5.03 25.50
CA SER A 444 6.52 -6.07 24.51
C SER A 444 6.84 -5.57 23.08
N VAL A 445 6.81 -6.50 22.15
CA VAL A 445 6.96 -6.23 20.71
C VAL A 445 5.89 -5.25 20.17
N ASP A 446 4.74 -5.11 20.86
CA ASP A 446 3.68 -4.20 20.41
C ASP A 446 4.09 -2.72 20.56
N GLU A 447 4.86 -2.36 21.60
CA GLU A 447 5.41 -1.00 21.76
C GLU A 447 6.36 -0.66 20.61
N ARG A 448 7.20 -1.62 20.17
CA ARG A 448 8.07 -1.42 19.01
C ARG A 448 7.29 -1.20 17.72
N LYS A 449 6.16 -1.89 17.53
CA LYS A 449 5.26 -1.62 16.39
C LYS A 449 4.70 -0.21 16.46
N LEU A 450 4.27 0.21 17.64
CA LEU A 450 3.74 1.56 17.86
C LEU A 450 4.76 2.63 17.52
N ASP A 451 6.01 2.50 18.00
CA ASP A 451 7.11 3.42 17.68
C ASP A 451 7.40 3.47 16.18
N VAL A 452 7.46 2.30 15.55
CA VAL A 452 7.69 2.19 14.10
C VAL A 452 6.59 2.88 13.31
N LEU A 453 5.33 2.64 13.67
CA LEU A 453 4.19 3.27 13.00
C LEU A 453 4.19 4.79 13.20
N SER A 454 4.45 5.27 14.40
CA SER A 454 4.52 6.70 14.71
C SER A 454 5.68 7.39 13.98
N GLY A 455 6.87 6.81 13.99
CA GLY A 455 8.05 7.37 13.33
C GLY A 455 7.93 7.38 11.81
N ARG A 456 7.36 6.35 11.21
CA ARG A 456 7.13 6.30 9.76
C ARG A 456 5.98 7.22 9.32
N ALA A 457 4.95 7.36 10.13
CA ALA A 457 3.86 8.29 9.87
C ALA A 457 4.37 9.73 9.83
N VAL A 458 5.22 10.14 10.74
CA VAL A 458 5.84 11.47 10.74
C VAL A 458 6.65 11.70 9.46
N LEU A 459 7.45 10.71 9.01
CA LEU A 459 8.24 10.83 7.77
C LEU A 459 7.33 10.92 6.53
N ALA A 460 6.29 10.10 6.45
CA ALA A 460 5.36 10.14 5.32
C ALA A 460 4.63 11.49 5.26
N ASP A 461 4.14 11.98 6.39
CA ASP A 461 3.47 13.28 6.49
C ASP A 461 4.41 14.44 6.10
N ALA A 462 5.69 14.38 6.48
CA ALA A 462 6.68 15.36 6.10
C ALA A 462 6.94 15.37 4.58
N VAL A 463 7.11 14.17 3.96
CA VAL A 463 7.23 14.02 2.50
C VAL A 463 6.01 14.55 1.79
N MET A 464 4.81 14.17 2.27
CA MET A 464 3.55 14.62 1.70
C MET A 464 3.35 16.12 1.88
N GLY A 465 3.76 16.68 3.02
CA GLY A 465 3.67 18.11 3.32
C GLY A 465 4.55 18.98 2.44
N GLU A 466 5.79 18.58 2.23
CA GLU A 466 6.77 19.37 1.47
C GLU A 466 6.45 19.42 -0.02
N LEU A 467 5.93 18.33 -0.60
CA LEU A 467 5.55 18.26 -2.01
C LEU A 467 4.28 19.07 -2.38
N LYS A 468 3.58 19.66 -1.38
CA LYS A 468 2.37 20.47 -1.60
C LYS A 468 2.59 21.82 -2.27
N HIS A 469 3.75 22.42 -2.06
CA HIS A 469 4.02 23.81 -2.42
C HIS A 469 4.19 24.05 -3.91
N THR A 470 4.06 23.00 -4.73
CA THR A 470 4.07 23.13 -6.19
C THR A 470 2.68 23.52 -6.71
N THR A 471 2.28 24.74 -6.48
CA THR A 471 1.27 25.35 -7.35
C THR A 471 1.92 25.58 -8.70
N VAL A 472 1.51 24.81 -9.69
CA VAL A 472 1.70 25.24 -11.08
C VAL A 472 0.95 26.53 -11.21
N SER A 473 1.64 27.67 -11.20
CA SER A 473 1.10 28.93 -11.64
C SER A 473 0.66 28.70 -13.09
N ALA A 474 -0.63 28.75 -13.29
CA ALA A 474 -1.21 28.78 -14.62
C ALA A 474 -0.96 30.20 -15.16
N ASP A 475 0.15 30.39 -15.86
CA ASP A 475 0.37 31.44 -16.83
C ASP A 475 0.26 30.86 -18.24
#